data_fedb8671ad72e87f5efa4295753f4d43
#
_entry.id   fedb8671ad72e87f5efa4295753f4d43
#
_cell.length_a   1.000
_cell.length_b   1.000
_cell.length_c   1.000
_cell.angle_alpha   90.00
_cell.angle_beta   90.00
_cell.angle_gamma   90.00
#
_symmetry.space_group_name_H-M   'P 1'
#
loop_
_entity.id
_entity.type
_entity.pdbx_description
1 polymer ?
#
loop_
_entity_poly.entity_id
_entity_poly.type
_entity_poly.pdbx_seq_one_letter_code
_entity_poly.pdbx_strand_id
1 'polypeptide(L)'
;LGSLSLSDFGRNSEKGFLYCDVLIIGSGPSGLVSAYIAGLSGARVILVEEDFVFGGSLNSETFTISDMSVKDWVKFIIKELNKLTNVKLMKKTEIIGMFDHDIFGAVEKNKYKKIDQIFWKITTKKTLLCSGSTERLIPFQNNDLPGIMLSNSIRSFVNRWGVKSFKK
;
A
#
# COMPACT_ATOMS: atom_id res chain seq x y z
N LEU A 1 -22.15 -21.15 -17.89
CA LEU A 1 -21.14 -21.61 -16.95
C LEU A 1 -19.80 -21.61 -17.68
N GLY A 2 -18.89 -20.67 -17.38
CA GLY A 2 -17.57 -20.62 -17.99
C GLY A 2 -16.72 -21.82 -17.55
N SER A 3 -16.00 -22.42 -18.49
CA SER A 3 -15.01 -23.45 -18.17
C SER A 3 -13.76 -22.80 -17.58
N LEU A 4 -13.27 -23.33 -16.46
CA LEU A 4 -11.96 -22.97 -15.92
C LEU A 4 -10.89 -23.34 -16.96
N SER A 5 -10.11 -22.34 -17.41
CA SER A 5 -8.96 -22.58 -18.26
C SER A 5 -7.87 -23.26 -17.43
N LEU A 6 -7.58 -24.50 -17.73
CA LEU A 6 -6.48 -25.25 -17.11
C LEU A 6 -5.08 -24.84 -17.62
N SER A 7 -5.02 -23.93 -18.61
CA SER A 7 -3.76 -23.49 -19.23
C SER A 7 -2.99 -22.42 -18.44
N ASP A 8 -3.53 -21.92 -17.34
CA ASP A 8 -2.94 -20.80 -16.57
C ASP A 8 -2.18 -21.23 -15.31
N PHE A 9 -1.88 -22.51 -15.15
CA PHE A 9 -1.12 -23.04 -14.01
C PHE A 9 0.40 -22.87 -14.10
N GLY A 10 0.89 -22.07 -15.04
CA GLY A 10 2.31 -21.78 -15.22
C GLY A 10 2.87 -20.60 -14.43
N ARG A 11 2.14 -20.05 -13.44
CA ARG A 11 2.68 -19.00 -12.58
C ARG A 11 3.66 -19.59 -11.57
N ASN A 12 4.94 -19.21 -11.72
CA ASN A 12 5.95 -19.57 -10.73
C ASN A 12 5.66 -18.80 -9.43
N SER A 13 5.09 -19.48 -8.45
CA SER A 13 4.82 -18.92 -7.13
C SER A 13 5.70 -19.59 -6.07
N GLU A 14 6.20 -18.79 -5.13
CA GLU A 14 6.93 -19.26 -3.97
C GLU A 14 6.18 -18.97 -2.67
N LYS A 15 6.56 -19.68 -1.60
CA LYS A 15 6.12 -19.41 -0.23
C LYS A 15 7.29 -18.90 0.58
N GLY A 16 7.04 -17.87 1.37
CA GLY A 16 7.98 -17.34 2.34
C GLY A 16 7.35 -17.17 3.72
N PHE A 17 8.21 -17.12 4.73
CA PHE A 17 7.82 -16.94 6.12
C PHE A 17 8.52 -15.72 6.68
N LEU A 18 7.77 -14.86 7.35
CA LEU A 18 8.29 -13.66 7.99
C LEU A 18 7.79 -13.59 9.43
N TYR A 19 8.60 -12.97 10.27
CA TYR A 19 8.26 -12.67 11.64
C TYR A 19 8.61 -11.22 11.97
N CYS A 20 7.72 -10.52 12.67
CA CYS A 20 7.95 -9.15 13.14
C CYS A 20 7.34 -8.93 14.53
N ASP A 21 7.78 -7.86 15.19
CA ASP A 21 7.14 -7.40 16.42
C ASP A 21 5.91 -6.54 16.10
N VAL A 22 6.00 -5.75 14.99
CA VAL A 22 4.91 -4.90 14.51
C VAL A 22 4.73 -5.06 13.01
N LEU A 23 3.54 -5.46 12.59
CA LEU A 23 3.09 -5.44 11.22
C LEU A 23 2.27 -4.16 10.97
N ILE A 24 2.65 -3.38 9.96
CA ILE A 24 1.94 -2.16 9.58
C ILE A 24 1.38 -2.36 8.18
N ILE A 25 0.05 -2.22 8.05
CA ILE A 25 -0.67 -2.46 6.80
C ILE A 25 -1.10 -1.11 6.22
N GLY A 26 -0.49 -0.73 5.12
CA GLY A 26 -0.67 0.55 4.44
C GLY A 26 0.42 1.57 4.76
N SER A 27 0.93 2.22 3.72
CA SER A 27 2.03 3.19 3.78
C SER A 27 1.59 4.64 3.61
N GLY A 28 0.36 4.95 3.96
CA GLY A 28 -0.09 6.34 4.11
C GLY A 28 0.69 7.08 5.20
N PRO A 29 0.36 8.36 5.49
CA PRO A 29 1.07 9.14 6.50
C PRO A 29 1.14 8.43 7.85
N SER A 30 0.05 7.84 8.31
CA SER A 30 -0.02 7.09 9.57
C SER A 30 0.93 5.90 9.57
N GLY A 31 0.94 5.10 8.49
CA GLY A 31 1.79 3.92 8.38
C GLY A 31 3.27 4.26 8.32
N LEU A 32 3.66 5.28 7.57
CA LEU A 32 5.04 5.73 7.46
C LEU A 32 5.59 6.24 8.79
N VAL A 33 4.83 7.10 9.49
CA VAL A 33 5.24 7.64 10.81
C VAL A 33 5.29 6.52 11.84
N SER A 34 4.30 5.63 11.88
CA SER A 34 4.29 4.49 12.80
C SER A 34 5.48 3.55 12.58
N ALA A 35 5.82 3.27 11.30
CA ALA A 35 6.98 2.45 10.97
C ALA A 35 8.28 3.10 11.43
N TYR A 36 8.40 4.41 11.27
CA TYR A 36 9.58 5.15 11.67
C TYR A 36 9.75 5.14 13.20
N ILE A 37 8.70 5.46 13.95
CA ILE A 37 8.75 5.48 15.42
C ILE A 37 9.02 4.07 15.98
N ALA A 38 8.30 3.05 15.49
CA ALA A 38 8.51 1.68 15.92
C ALA A 38 9.92 1.18 15.56
N GLY A 39 10.42 1.53 14.38
CA GLY A 39 11.77 1.20 13.96
C GLY A 39 12.85 1.84 14.84
N LEU A 40 12.70 3.11 15.18
CA LEU A 40 13.60 3.83 16.10
C LEU A 40 13.60 3.22 17.51
N SER A 41 12.48 2.67 17.97
CA SER A 41 12.40 1.98 19.26
C SER A 41 13.07 0.59 19.27
N GLY A 42 13.61 0.14 18.14
CA GLY A 42 14.29 -1.15 18.00
C GLY A 42 13.35 -2.33 17.70
N ALA A 43 12.05 -2.10 17.53
CA ALA A 43 11.11 -3.15 17.14
C ALA A 43 11.41 -3.65 15.72
N ARG A 44 11.25 -4.95 15.47
CA ARG A 44 11.24 -5.49 14.10
C ARG A 44 9.93 -5.14 13.43
N VAL A 45 10.00 -4.30 12.40
CA VAL A 45 8.83 -3.77 11.70
C VAL A 45 8.75 -4.32 10.29
N ILE A 46 7.56 -4.71 9.87
CA ILE A 46 7.23 -4.94 8.47
C ILE A 46 6.16 -3.94 8.08
N LEU A 47 6.46 -3.10 7.08
CA LEU A 47 5.50 -2.19 6.46
C LEU A 47 5.10 -2.75 5.10
N VAL A 48 3.82 -3.04 4.92
CA VAL A 48 3.25 -3.62 3.70
C VAL A 48 2.43 -2.56 2.97
N GLU A 49 2.64 -2.46 1.64
CA GLU A 49 1.94 -1.55 0.75
C GLU A 49 1.52 -2.27 -0.54
N GLU A 50 0.25 -2.20 -0.89
CA GLU A 50 -0.30 -2.82 -2.10
C GLU A 50 0.14 -2.11 -3.39
N ASP A 51 0.37 -0.80 -3.30
CA ASP A 51 0.79 0.02 -4.42
C ASP A 51 2.28 -0.21 -4.79
N PHE A 52 2.65 0.19 -6.00
CA PHE A 52 4.05 0.18 -6.46
C PHE A 52 4.87 1.34 -5.87
N VAL A 53 4.23 2.33 -5.22
CA VAL A 53 4.86 3.44 -4.51
C VAL A 53 4.32 3.56 -3.09
N PHE A 54 5.18 3.97 -2.16
CA PHE A 54 4.77 4.32 -0.81
C PHE A 54 4.16 5.72 -0.77
N GLY A 55 3.38 6.02 0.28
CA GLY A 55 2.80 7.33 0.54
C GLY A 55 1.28 7.35 0.58
N GLY A 56 0.61 6.32 0.06
CA GLY A 56 -0.85 6.24 0.06
C GLY A 56 -1.48 7.48 -0.56
N SER A 57 -2.45 8.09 0.13
CA SER A 57 -3.16 9.30 -0.33
C SER A 57 -2.24 10.52 -0.54
N LEU A 58 -1.08 10.60 0.14
CA LEU A 58 -0.14 11.70 -0.05
C LEU A 58 0.36 11.82 -1.49
N ASN A 59 0.35 10.73 -2.27
CA ASN A 59 0.73 10.75 -3.68
C ASN A 59 -0.19 11.61 -4.55
N SER A 60 -1.39 11.94 -4.05
CA SER A 60 -2.40 12.76 -4.74
C SER A 60 -2.55 14.16 -4.12
N GLU A 61 -1.72 14.52 -3.16
CA GLU A 61 -1.79 15.79 -2.44
C GLU A 61 -0.69 16.76 -2.87
N THR A 62 -0.92 18.07 -2.63
CA THR A 62 -0.01 19.15 -3.03
C THR A 62 0.37 20.09 -1.89
N PHE A 63 -0.11 19.84 -0.67
CA PHE A 63 0.28 20.65 0.50
C PHE A 63 1.72 20.37 0.96
N THR A 64 2.19 21.10 1.94
CA THR A 64 3.52 20.92 2.54
C THR A 64 3.45 20.32 3.94
N ILE A 65 4.44 19.56 4.31
CA ILE A 65 4.66 19.00 5.64
C ILE A 65 6.05 19.47 6.08
N SER A 66 6.14 20.20 7.20
CA SER A 66 7.43 20.74 7.71
C SER A 66 8.23 21.44 6.61
N ASP A 67 7.60 22.35 5.87
CA ASP A 67 8.16 23.14 4.77
C ASP A 67 8.66 22.34 3.55
N MET A 68 8.42 21.04 3.52
CA MET A 68 8.70 20.18 2.37
C MET A 68 7.42 19.85 1.60
N SER A 69 7.51 19.65 0.29
CA SER A 69 6.39 19.06 -0.45
C SER A 69 6.06 17.67 0.10
N VAL A 70 4.78 17.27 0.07
CA VAL A 70 4.40 15.93 0.53
C VAL A 70 5.20 14.82 -0.17
N LYS A 71 5.53 15.00 -1.44
CA LYS A 71 6.33 14.03 -2.22
C LYS A 71 7.77 13.92 -1.68
N ASP A 72 8.36 15.04 -1.30
CA ASP A 72 9.71 15.06 -0.77
C ASP A 72 9.75 14.59 0.68
N TRP A 73 8.70 14.87 1.44
CA TRP A 73 8.53 14.31 2.79
C TRP A 73 8.43 12.78 2.75
N VAL A 74 7.64 12.21 1.84
CA VAL A 74 7.54 10.75 1.68
C VAL A 74 8.90 10.15 1.32
N LYS A 75 9.63 10.75 0.36
CA LYS A 75 10.99 10.31 0.02
C LYS A 75 11.94 10.37 1.20
N PHE A 76 11.87 11.45 1.99
CA PHE A 76 12.68 11.63 3.19
C PHE A 76 12.42 10.51 4.20
N ILE A 77 11.15 10.27 4.57
CA ILE A 77 10.79 9.22 5.53
C ILE A 77 11.23 7.83 5.03
N ILE A 78 11.01 7.51 3.75
CA ILE A 78 11.45 6.24 3.18
C ILE A 78 12.98 6.10 3.24
N LYS A 79 13.72 7.18 2.99
CA LYS A 79 15.19 7.19 3.12
C LYS A 79 15.62 6.91 4.57
N GLU A 80 14.95 7.51 5.55
CA GLU A 80 15.21 7.24 6.97
C GLU A 80 14.86 5.81 7.36
N LEU A 81 13.71 5.29 6.92
CA LEU A 81 13.30 3.90 7.15
C LEU A 81 14.31 2.89 6.57
N ASN A 82 14.86 3.17 5.39
CA ASN A 82 15.86 2.29 4.77
C ASN A 82 17.22 2.26 5.51
N LYS A 83 17.50 3.22 6.39
CA LYS A 83 18.69 3.18 7.27
C LYS A 83 18.51 2.21 8.45
N LEU A 84 17.27 1.87 8.79
CA LEU A 84 16.93 1.02 9.90
C LEU A 84 16.96 -0.46 9.49
N THR A 85 17.93 -1.22 9.97
CA THR A 85 18.11 -2.64 9.63
C THR A 85 17.00 -3.55 10.16
N ASN A 86 16.24 -3.07 11.15
CA ASN A 86 15.12 -3.77 11.77
C ASN A 86 13.76 -3.44 11.10
N VAL A 87 13.75 -2.66 10.01
CA VAL A 87 12.53 -2.32 9.26
C VAL A 87 12.59 -2.93 7.87
N LYS A 88 11.56 -3.69 7.50
CA LYS A 88 11.37 -4.25 6.16
C LYS A 88 10.22 -3.54 5.45
N LEU A 89 10.51 -2.94 4.30
CA LEU A 89 9.52 -2.28 3.46
C LEU A 89 9.12 -3.21 2.30
N MET A 90 7.82 -3.49 2.16
CA MET A 90 7.28 -4.39 1.13
C MET A 90 6.25 -3.65 0.28
N LYS A 91 6.60 -3.35 -0.96
CA LYS A 91 5.71 -2.78 -1.98
C LYS A 91 5.05 -3.88 -2.82
N LYS A 92 3.95 -3.54 -3.51
CA LYS A 92 3.20 -4.47 -4.36
C LYS A 92 2.79 -5.73 -3.60
N THR A 93 2.57 -5.56 -2.30
CA THR A 93 2.28 -6.63 -1.38
C THR A 93 0.93 -6.36 -0.74
N GLU A 94 -0.01 -7.24 -0.97
CA GLU A 94 -1.38 -7.16 -0.52
C GLU A 94 -1.60 -8.13 0.63
N ILE A 95 -2.19 -7.67 1.74
CA ILE A 95 -2.64 -8.54 2.83
C ILE A 95 -3.98 -9.14 2.41
N ILE A 96 -4.03 -10.45 2.27
CA ILE A 96 -5.21 -11.19 1.80
C ILE A 96 -6.06 -11.79 2.93
N GLY A 97 -5.55 -11.80 4.14
CA GLY A 97 -6.30 -12.29 5.28
C GLY A 97 -5.50 -12.32 6.58
N MET A 98 -6.25 -12.37 7.67
CA MET A 98 -5.76 -12.62 9.01
C MET A 98 -6.29 -13.97 9.46
N PHE A 99 -5.44 -14.78 10.03
CA PHE A 99 -5.72 -16.12 10.52
C PHE A 99 -5.46 -16.18 12.02
N ASP A 100 -5.80 -17.31 12.64
CA ASP A 100 -5.56 -17.53 14.08
C ASP A 100 -4.08 -17.32 14.45
N HIS A 101 -3.84 -16.96 15.70
CA HIS A 101 -2.51 -16.76 16.28
C HIS A 101 -1.70 -15.62 15.63
N ASP A 102 -2.36 -14.52 15.29
CA ASP A 102 -1.74 -13.31 14.72
C ASP A 102 -0.91 -13.59 13.44
N ILE A 103 -1.42 -14.50 12.61
CA ILE A 103 -0.82 -14.87 11.34
C ILE A 103 -1.55 -14.12 10.22
N PHE A 104 -0.78 -13.48 9.35
CA PHE A 104 -1.27 -12.79 8.16
C PHE A 104 -0.76 -13.46 6.89
N GLY A 105 -1.66 -13.63 5.93
CA GLY A 105 -1.31 -14.01 4.57
C GLY A 105 -1.11 -12.76 3.73
N ALA A 106 0.00 -12.70 2.99
CA ALA A 106 0.27 -11.62 2.06
C ALA A 106 0.73 -12.16 0.71
N VAL A 107 0.38 -11.46 -0.36
CA VAL A 107 0.82 -11.78 -1.73
C VAL A 107 1.66 -10.62 -2.26
N GLU A 108 2.93 -10.89 -2.51
CA GLU A 108 3.85 -9.96 -3.19
C GLU A 108 3.85 -10.24 -4.69
N LYS A 109 3.54 -9.23 -5.51
CA LYS A 109 3.56 -9.30 -6.97
C LYS A 109 4.93 -8.90 -7.51
N ASN A 110 5.61 -9.80 -8.19
CA ASN A 110 6.98 -9.59 -8.67
C ASN A 110 7.12 -9.88 -10.18
N LYS A 111 6.80 -8.89 -11.02
CA LYS A 111 6.77 -9.03 -12.49
C LYS A 111 8.16 -9.15 -13.18
N TYR A 112 9.27 -8.99 -12.47
CA TYR A 112 10.60 -8.85 -13.06
C TYR A 112 11.57 -9.99 -12.76
N LYS A 113 11.10 -11.06 -12.10
CA LYS A 113 11.87 -12.26 -11.78
C LYS A 113 11.19 -13.49 -12.36
N LYS A 114 11.88 -14.62 -12.35
CA LYS A 114 11.31 -15.93 -12.74
C LYS A 114 10.09 -16.34 -11.90
N ILE A 115 9.84 -15.62 -10.80
CA ILE A 115 8.75 -15.83 -9.85
C ILE A 115 7.78 -14.67 -9.99
N ASP A 116 6.53 -14.96 -10.34
CA ASP A 116 5.49 -13.95 -10.54
C ASP A 116 4.89 -13.45 -9.24
N GLN A 117 4.79 -14.34 -8.25
CA GLN A 117 4.18 -14.05 -6.96
C GLN A 117 4.90 -14.80 -5.83
N ILE A 118 4.99 -14.14 -4.68
CA ILE A 118 5.43 -14.76 -3.43
C ILE A 118 4.29 -14.69 -2.42
N PHE A 119 3.88 -15.84 -1.91
CA PHE A 119 2.95 -15.92 -0.80
C PHE A 119 3.71 -15.88 0.52
N TRP A 120 3.51 -14.82 1.28
CA TRP A 120 4.11 -14.64 2.59
C TRP A 120 3.16 -15.05 3.71
N LYS A 121 3.65 -15.88 4.62
CA LYS A 121 3.04 -16.10 5.93
C LYS A 121 3.77 -15.21 6.94
N ILE A 122 3.10 -14.17 7.43
CA ILE A 122 3.69 -13.19 8.35
C ILE A 122 3.10 -13.44 9.75
N THR A 123 3.96 -13.77 10.71
CA THR A 123 3.58 -13.86 12.12
C THR A 123 4.02 -12.58 12.83
N THR A 124 3.12 -11.95 13.58
CA THR A 124 3.39 -10.69 14.26
C THR A 124 2.91 -10.70 15.71
N LYS A 125 3.50 -9.86 16.56
CA LYS A 125 3.00 -9.65 17.93
C LYS A 125 1.91 -8.58 18.01
N LYS A 126 2.00 -7.54 17.15
CA LYS A 126 1.05 -6.44 17.07
C LYS A 126 0.83 -6.03 15.63
N THR A 127 -0.37 -5.59 15.33
CA THR A 127 -0.72 -5.10 13.98
C THR A 127 -1.30 -3.70 14.07
N LEU A 128 -0.83 -2.83 13.17
CA LEU A 128 -1.40 -1.51 12.94
C LEU A 128 -2.07 -1.49 11.57
N LEU A 129 -3.37 -1.25 11.55
CA LEU A 129 -4.13 -1.11 10.33
C LEU A 129 -4.15 0.37 9.90
N CYS A 130 -3.36 0.68 8.86
CA CYS A 130 -3.20 2.02 8.31
C CYS A 130 -3.68 2.09 6.84
N SER A 131 -4.69 1.30 6.49
CA SER A 131 -5.21 1.14 5.14
C SER A 131 -5.95 2.37 4.58
N GLY A 132 -6.13 3.42 5.41
CA GLY A 132 -6.83 4.63 5.01
C GLY A 132 -8.35 4.43 4.91
N SER A 133 -8.96 5.24 4.05
CA SER A 133 -10.40 5.21 3.81
C SER A 133 -10.71 5.39 2.32
N THR A 134 -11.81 4.80 1.89
CA THR A 134 -12.34 4.97 0.54
C THR A 134 -13.50 5.98 0.59
N GLU A 135 -13.45 6.99 -0.28
CA GLU A 135 -14.52 7.96 -0.42
C GLU A 135 -15.78 7.25 -0.93
N ARG A 136 -16.89 7.46 -0.24
CA ARG A 136 -18.17 6.86 -0.60
C ARG A 136 -18.96 7.80 -1.49
N LEU A 137 -19.46 7.28 -2.61
CA LEU A 137 -20.38 8.02 -3.48
C LEU A 137 -21.69 8.30 -2.73
N ILE A 138 -22.10 9.59 -2.70
CA ILE A 138 -23.40 10.00 -2.22
C ILE A 138 -24.37 9.99 -3.40
N PRO A 139 -25.48 9.24 -3.36
CA PRO A 139 -26.45 9.21 -4.46
C PRO A 139 -27.20 10.54 -4.55
N PHE A 140 -27.26 11.09 -5.76
CA PHE A 140 -28.05 12.26 -6.14
C PHE A 140 -28.52 12.10 -7.59
N GLN A 141 -29.47 12.91 -8.02
CA GLN A 141 -29.98 12.83 -9.39
C GLN A 141 -28.86 13.02 -10.41
N ASN A 142 -28.76 12.12 -11.40
CA ASN A 142 -27.75 12.13 -12.47
C ASN A 142 -26.30 11.89 -12.00
N ASN A 143 -26.09 11.29 -10.83
CA ASN A 143 -24.74 10.99 -10.33
C ASN A 143 -23.98 9.94 -11.16
N ASP A 144 -24.66 9.28 -12.09
CA ASP A 144 -24.14 8.27 -13.02
C ASP A 144 -23.72 8.85 -14.38
N LEU A 145 -23.91 10.16 -14.60
CA LEU A 145 -23.53 10.79 -15.86
C LEU A 145 -21.99 10.88 -16.01
N PRO A 146 -21.47 10.73 -17.24
CA PRO A 146 -20.06 10.92 -17.53
C PRO A 146 -19.56 12.29 -17.07
N GLY A 147 -18.43 12.31 -16.36
CA GLY A 147 -17.82 13.53 -15.83
C GLY A 147 -18.16 13.81 -14.36
N ILE A 148 -19.10 13.08 -13.76
CA ILE A 148 -19.33 13.11 -12.30
C ILE A 148 -18.37 12.14 -11.63
N MET A 149 -17.51 12.67 -10.77
CA MET A 149 -16.40 11.92 -10.16
C MET A 149 -16.27 12.29 -8.68
N LEU A 150 -15.76 11.35 -7.91
CA LEU A 150 -15.36 11.59 -6.51
C LEU A 150 -14.17 12.56 -6.46
N SER A 151 -14.10 13.38 -5.42
CA SER A 151 -13.06 14.39 -5.27
C SER A 151 -11.66 13.78 -5.18
N ASN A 152 -11.52 12.65 -4.49
CA ASN A 152 -10.24 11.91 -4.42
C ASN A 152 -9.81 11.36 -5.78
N SER A 153 -10.76 10.94 -6.60
CA SER A 153 -10.47 10.48 -7.96
C SER A 153 -9.90 11.61 -8.83
N ILE A 154 -10.54 12.80 -8.79
CA ILE A 154 -10.07 13.98 -9.54
C ILE A 154 -8.67 14.39 -9.08
N ARG A 155 -8.44 14.47 -7.76
CA ARG A 155 -7.10 14.80 -7.22
C ARG A 155 -6.05 13.78 -7.67
N SER A 156 -6.38 12.50 -7.66
CA SER A 156 -5.48 11.44 -8.10
C SER A 156 -5.17 11.56 -9.59
N PHE A 157 -6.16 11.78 -10.44
CA PHE A 157 -5.93 11.98 -11.88
C PHE A 157 -5.02 13.18 -12.16
N VAL A 158 -5.27 14.31 -11.52
CA VAL A 158 -4.50 15.54 -11.76
C VAL A 158 -3.11 15.45 -11.12
N ASN A 159 -3.03 15.17 -9.83
CA ASN A 159 -1.79 15.37 -9.06
C ASN A 159 -0.84 14.16 -9.13
N ARG A 160 -1.39 12.96 -9.27
CA ARG A 160 -0.58 11.74 -9.35
C ARG A 160 -0.28 11.34 -10.79
N TRP A 161 -1.28 11.41 -11.67
CA TRP A 161 -1.20 10.88 -13.03
C TRP A 161 -1.03 11.95 -14.10
N GLY A 162 -1.20 13.24 -13.78
CA GLY A 162 -1.11 14.34 -14.72
C GLY A 162 -2.22 14.32 -15.81
N VAL A 163 -3.34 13.68 -15.50
CA VAL A 163 -4.46 13.54 -16.44
C VAL A 163 -5.48 14.63 -16.18
N LYS A 164 -5.86 15.37 -17.22
CA LYS A 164 -6.95 16.35 -17.19
C LYS A 164 -8.29 15.63 -17.28
N SER A 165 -9.07 15.65 -16.19
CA SER A 165 -10.34 14.91 -16.09
C SER A 165 -11.54 15.65 -16.72
N PHE A 166 -11.37 16.89 -17.16
CA PHE A 166 -12.47 17.73 -17.70
C PHE A 166 -11.96 18.65 -18.82
N LYS A 167 -12.87 18.99 -19.75
CA LYS A 167 -12.68 20.08 -20.71
C LYS A 167 -13.20 21.38 -20.10
N LYS A 168 -12.60 22.54 -20.47
CA LYS A 168 -13.19 23.82 -20.19
C LYS A 168 -14.51 23.98 -20.96
#